data_0f2bec8bd4601696a1a8cbfeb46af66f
#
_entry.id   0f2bec8bd4601696a1a8cbfeb46af66f
#
_cell.length_a   1.000
_cell.length_b   1.000
_cell.length_c   1.000
_cell.angle_alpha   90.00
_cell.angle_beta   90.00
_cell.angle_gamma   90.00
#
_symmetry.space_group_name_H-M   'P 1'
#
loop_
_entity.id
_entity.type
_entity.pdbx_description
1 polymer ?
#
loop_
_entity_poly.entity_id
_entity_poly.type
_entity_poly.pdbx_seq_one_letter_code
_entity_poly.pdbx_strand_id
1 'polypeptide(L)'
;PAVLHGDMSGEIVQIGESITEFKKGDLVYGCVGGFGDLPGVLSEFVAVDSQLIALIPKNLTMEEAASLPLVGITAWNALVDRANVRKGHRVLVHGAAGGVGHIGLQLAKALAAEVHTTASTDAKIKFGKEIGADVLINYKKEKVEDYISTHTNGEGYDVVFDTAGGECLDNSFTAAKIGGSVVSIAARAKHDLSPVHIKSLTLHVVFMLLPLLRGMGRAHHGNILKKLGELIEDGLIQPKLHNRKFNFEEVEDAHRCFEEDEIMGKISLVSNW
;
A
#
# COMPACT_ATOMS: atom_id res chain seq x y z
N PRO A 1 8.72 -18.70 10.51
CA PRO A 1 8.11 -18.62 11.82
C PRO A 1 6.92 -19.58 11.93
N ALA A 2 6.63 -20.02 13.15
CA ALA A 2 5.49 -20.91 13.41
C ALA A 2 4.14 -20.16 13.35
N VAL A 3 4.15 -18.82 13.48
CA VAL A 3 2.97 -17.95 13.40
C VAL A 3 3.09 -17.02 12.21
N LEU A 4 2.04 -16.95 11.40
CA LEU A 4 1.99 -16.20 10.13
C LEU A 4 1.45 -14.77 10.32
N HIS A 5 1.47 -14.01 9.22
CA HIS A 5 0.96 -12.65 9.03
C HIS A 5 1.67 -11.57 9.88
N GLY A 6 1.66 -10.33 9.38
CA GLY A 6 2.36 -9.22 10.01
C GLY A 6 1.47 -8.03 10.36
N ASP A 7 0.38 -7.85 9.63
CA ASP A 7 -0.59 -6.79 9.86
C ASP A 7 -1.61 -7.21 10.91
N MET A 8 -1.86 -6.33 11.88
CA MET A 8 -2.84 -6.59 12.93
C MET A 8 -3.58 -5.32 13.37
N SER A 9 -4.72 -5.54 14.01
CA SER A 9 -5.35 -4.63 14.97
C SER A 9 -5.67 -5.40 16.25
N GLY A 10 -5.67 -4.74 17.38
CA GLY A 10 -5.92 -5.37 18.67
C GLY A 10 -6.09 -4.39 19.81
N GLU A 11 -6.46 -4.90 20.98
CA GLU A 11 -6.53 -4.14 22.23
C GLU A 11 -5.26 -4.38 23.06
N ILE A 12 -4.71 -3.32 23.63
CA ILE A 12 -3.58 -3.43 24.55
C ILE A 12 -4.05 -3.98 25.89
N VAL A 13 -3.63 -5.19 26.23
CA VAL A 13 -3.95 -5.84 27.51
C VAL A 13 -2.87 -5.64 28.58
N GLN A 14 -1.62 -5.41 28.15
CA GLN A 14 -0.47 -5.15 29.01
C GLN A 14 0.54 -4.25 28.33
N ILE A 15 1.24 -3.39 29.08
CA ILE A 15 2.30 -2.51 28.59
C ILE A 15 3.59 -2.76 29.37
N GLY A 16 4.74 -2.54 28.72
CA GLY A 16 6.05 -2.55 29.39
C GLY A 16 6.23 -1.30 30.27
N GLU A 17 7.08 -1.41 31.29
CA GLU A 17 7.30 -0.34 32.28
C GLU A 17 7.78 1.00 31.70
N SER A 18 8.46 0.97 30.55
CA SER A 18 9.00 2.18 29.89
C SER A 18 8.05 2.81 28.89
N ILE A 19 6.86 2.24 28.66
CA ILE A 19 5.91 2.73 27.66
C ILE A 19 5.02 3.81 28.27
N THR A 20 4.99 4.98 27.64
CA THR A 20 4.21 6.15 28.08
C THR A 20 3.18 6.61 27.03
N GLU A 21 3.36 6.22 25.77
CA GLU A 21 2.52 6.65 24.64
C GLU A 21 1.19 5.90 24.55
N PHE A 22 1.12 4.74 25.19
CA PHE A 22 -0.06 3.86 25.17
C PHE A 22 -0.47 3.44 26.56
N LYS A 23 -1.71 3.03 26.71
CA LYS A 23 -2.27 2.47 27.94
C LYS A 23 -3.08 1.22 27.67
N LYS A 24 -3.32 0.41 28.70
CA LYS A 24 -4.24 -0.73 28.65
C LYS A 24 -5.63 -0.26 28.20
N GLY A 25 -6.26 -1.00 27.27
CA GLY A 25 -7.54 -0.70 26.66
C GLY A 25 -7.45 0.15 25.39
N ASP A 26 -6.27 0.65 25.00
CA ASP A 26 -6.10 1.33 23.73
C ASP A 26 -6.25 0.34 22.57
N LEU A 27 -7.02 0.75 21.53
CA LEU A 27 -7.15 0.01 20.29
C LEU A 27 -6.05 0.46 19.33
N VAL A 28 -5.23 -0.47 18.86
CA VAL A 28 -4.04 -0.19 18.05
C VAL A 28 -3.98 -1.05 16.80
N TYR A 29 -3.21 -0.58 15.80
CA TYR A 29 -2.94 -1.31 14.58
C TYR A 29 -1.49 -1.15 14.16
N GLY A 30 -0.94 -2.14 13.44
CA GLY A 30 0.45 -2.11 13.00
C GLY A 30 0.85 -3.30 12.14
N CYS A 31 2.01 -3.18 11.47
CA CYS A 31 2.73 -4.27 10.82
C CYS A 31 3.90 -4.66 11.72
N VAL A 32 3.79 -5.75 12.47
CA VAL A 32 4.63 -5.98 13.65
C VAL A 32 5.46 -7.27 13.62
N GLY A 33 5.19 -8.20 12.69
CA GLY A 33 5.89 -9.50 12.64
C GLY A 33 5.59 -10.30 11.38
N GLY A 34 5.71 -11.64 11.49
CA GLY A 34 5.42 -12.60 10.41
C GLY A 34 6.48 -12.69 9.32
N PHE A 35 7.66 -12.10 9.52
CA PHE A 35 8.74 -12.06 8.54
C PHE A 35 10.09 -12.38 9.19
N GLY A 36 10.92 -13.15 8.47
CA GLY A 36 12.22 -13.60 9.02
C GLY A 36 12.03 -14.40 10.30
N ASP A 37 12.73 -14.03 11.36
CA ASP A 37 12.65 -14.65 12.69
C ASP A 37 11.60 -14.02 13.62
N LEU A 38 10.88 -12.99 13.14
CA LEU A 38 9.85 -12.33 13.91
C LEU A 38 8.55 -13.15 13.86
N PRO A 39 7.97 -13.53 15.01
CA PRO A 39 6.68 -14.22 15.03
C PRO A 39 5.59 -13.34 14.42
N GLY A 40 4.59 -13.98 13.82
CA GLY A 40 3.45 -13.29 13.23
C GLY A 40 2.34 -12.99 14.24
N VAL A 41 1.21 -12.58 13.70
CA VAL A 41 0.06 -12.07 14.46
C VAL A 41 -1.17 -12.96 14.38
N LEU A 42 -1.08 -14.13 13.73
CA LEU A 42 -2.16 -15.14 13.73
C LEU A 42 -2.17 -15.88 15.07
N SER A 43 -2.49 -15.17 16.14
CA SER A 43 -2.46 -15.63 17.52
C SER A 43 -3.38 -14.77 18.38
N GLU A 44 -3.80 -15.32 19.53
CA GLU A 44 -4.65 -14.61 20.50
C GLU A 44 -3.95 -13.37 21.09
N PHE A 45 -2.66 -13.51 21.41
CA PHE A 45 -1.83 -12.45 21.95
C PHE A 45 -0.50 -12.36 21.22
N VAL A 46 0.00 -11.14 21.08
CA VAL A 46 1.31 -10.86 20.51
C VAL A 46 2.00 -9.76 21.30
N ALA A 47 3.30 -9.93 21.56
CA ALA A 47 4.14 -8.88 22.11
C ALA A 47 4.72 -8.05 20.97
N VAL A 48 4.45 -6.75 20.95
CA VAL A 48 4.82 -5.86 19.85
C VAL A 48 5.73 -4.72 20.33
N ASP A 49 6.57 -4.24 19.43
CA ASP A 49 7.35 -3.01 19.63
C ASP A 49 6.41 -1.80 19.48
N SER A 50 6.33 -0.96 20.52
CA SER A 50 5.47 0.24 20.52
C SER A 50 5.74 1.20 19.35
N GLN A 51 6.96 1.18 18.80
CA GLN A 51 7.34 1.98 17.65
C GLN A 51 6.68 1.55 16.32
N LEU A 52 6.11 0.35 16.26
CA LEU A 52 5.50 -0.22 15.06
C LEU A 52 3.98 -0.03 14.99
N ILE A 53 3.38 0.52 16.04
CA ILE A 53 1.92 0.64 16.18
C ILE A 53 1.46 2.09 16.30
N ALA A 54 0.18 2.29 16.03
CA ALA A 54 -0.54 3.55 16.29
C ALA A 54 -1.96 3.25 16.79
N LEU A 55 -2.63 4.24 17.36
CA LEU A 55 -4.05 4.16 17.70
C LEU A 55 -4.89 4.01 16.43
N ILE A 56 -5.92 3.17 16.50
CA ILE A 56 -6.87 3.01 15.39
C ILE A 56 -7.63 4.32 15.16
N PRO A 57 -7.76 4.79 13.90
CA PRO A 57 -8.62 5.92 13.55
C PRO A 57 -10.07 5.67 13.99
N LYS A 58 -10.73 6.69 14.52
CA LYS A 58 -12.07 6.58 15.15
C LYS A 58 -13.17 6.12 14.19
N ASN A 59 -12.99 6.35 12.91
CA ASN A 59 -13.94 6.01 11.85
C ASN A 59 -13.67 4.66 11.18
N LEU A 60 -12.73 3.85 11.69
CA LEU A 60 -12.46 2.50 11.21
C LEU A 60 -12.91 1.43 12.20
N THR A 61 -13.37 0.30 11.67
CA THR A 61 -13.51 -0.95 12.40
C THR A 61 -12.12 -1.59 12.63
N MET A 62 -12.04 -2.55 13.55
CA MET A 62 -10.82 -3.35 13.78
C MET A 62 -10.35 -4.04 12.49
N GLU A 63 -11.27 -4.65 11.74
CA GLU A 63 -11.00 -5.35 10.49
C GLU A 63 -10.40 -4.41 9.44
N GLU A 64 -10.97 -3.21 9.28
CA GLU A 64 -10.47 -2.19 8.36
C GLU A 64 -9.09 -1.71 8.78
N ALA A 65 -8.88 -1.46 10.06
CA ALA A 65 -7.60 -1.03 10.60
C ALA A 65 -6.51 -2.09 10.37
N ALA A 66 -6.79 -3.38 10.60
CA ALA A 66 -5.85 -4.47 10.34
C ALA A 66 -5.42 -4.60 8.87
N SER A 67 -6.22 -4.09 7.93
CA SER A 67 -5.93 -4.19 6.51
C SER A 67 -4.91 -3.17 5.99
N LEU A 68 -4.58 -2.16 6.78
CA LEU A 68 -3.86 -0.96 6.35
C LEU A 68 -2.35 -0.98 6.55
N PRO A 69 -1.76 -1.56 7.61
CA PRO A 69 -0.41 -1.20 8.01
C PRO A 69 0.64 -1.41 6.92
N LEU A 70 0.81 -2.62 6.41
CA LEU A 70 1.81 -2.91 5.37
C LEU A 70 1.58 -2.08 4.12
N VAL A 71 0.34 -2.05 3.62
CA VAL A 71 0.02 -1.38 2.35
C VAL A 71 0.10 0.14 2.47
N GLY A 72 -0.31 0.70 3.61
CA GLY A 72 -0.25 2.12 3.90
C GLY A 72 1.19 2.62 4.07
N ILE A 73 2.00 1.90 4.87
CA ILE A 73 3.43 2.21 5.03
C ILE A 73 4.16 2.11 3.68
N THR A 74 3.84 1.09 2.87
CA THR A 74 4.42 0.94 1.53
C THR A 74 4.08 2.11 0.63
N ALA A 75 2.81 2.50 0.54
CA ALA A 75 2.36 3.62 -0.27
C ALA A 75 2.98 4.95 0.20
N TRP A 76 3.07 5.17 1.51
CA TRP A 76 3.71 6.35 2.08
C TRP A 76 5.20 6.42 1.74
N ASN A 77 5.95 5.32 1.98
CA ASN A 77 7.37 5.27 1.62
C ASN A 77 7.57 5.55 0.13
N ALA A 78 6.69 5.03 -0.73
CA ALA A 78 6.78 5.23 -2.18
C ALA A 78 6.51 6.69 -2.58
N LEU A 79 5.38 7.23 -2.20
CA LEU A 79 4.85 8.49 -2.74
C LEU A 79 5.33 9.72 -1.96
N VAL A 80 5.47 9.61 -0.63
CA VAL A 80 5.91 10.73 0.22
C VAL A 80 7.42 10.72 0.39
N ASP A 81 7.98 9.63 0.93
CA ASP A 81 9.38 9.61 1.34
C ASP A 81 10.35 9.52 0.14
N ARG A 82 9.98 8.83 -0.95
CA ARG A 82 10.83 8.61 -2.12
C ARG A 82 10.51 9.53 -3.29
N ALA A 83 9.27 9.46 -3.80
CA ALA A 83 8.90 10.24 -4.99
C ALA A 83 8.57 11.69 -4.68
N ASN A 84 8.38 12.06 -3.40
CA ASN A 84 8.03 13.41 -2.98
C ASN A 84 6.85 13.98 -3.81
N VAL A 85 5.78 13.21 -3.92
CA VAL A 85 4.56 13.61 -4.64
C VAL A 85 3.99 14.88 -4.01
N ARG A 86 3.57 15.82 -4.84
CA ARG A 86 3.07 17.12 -4.41
C ARG A 86 2.01 17.64 -5.38
N LYS A 87 1.32 18.68 -4.96
CA LYS A 87 0.34 19.40 -5.78
C LYS A 87 0.90 19.73 -7.17
N GLY A 88 0.11 19.42 -8.19
CA GLY A 88 0.43 19.67 -9.59
C GLY A 88 1.23 18.56 -10.27
N HIS A 89 1.68 17.53 -9.56
CA HIS A 89 2.23 16.34 -10.20
C HIS A 89 1.11 15.53 -10.87
N ARG A 90 1.42 14.96 -12.04
CA ARG A 90 0.63 13.91 -12.67
C ARG A 90 1.22 12.57 -12.31
N VAL A 91 0.44 11.77 -11.57
CA VAL A 91 0.87 10.47 -11.01
C VAL A 91 0.14 9.35 -11.71
N LEU A 92 0.86 8.35 -12.23
CA LEU A 92 0.29 7.09 -12.70
C LEU A 92 0.43 6.04 -11.61
N VAL A 93 -0.69 5.43 -11.18
CA VAL A 93 -0.69 4.31 -10.23
C VAL A 93 -1.09 3.04 -10.98
N HIS A 94 -0.18 2.10 -11.11
CA HIS A 94 -0.49 0.79 -11.67
C HIS A 94 -1.20 -0.08 -10.61
N GLY A 95 -2.31 -0.73 -11.00
CA GLY A 95 -2.98 -1.70 -10.15
C GLY A 95 -3.78 -1.11 -8.99
N ALA A 96 -4.54 -0.04 -9.21
CA ALA A 96 -5.34 0.62 -8.16
C ALA A 96 -6.38 -0.28 -7.46
N ALA A 97 -6.73 -1.44 -8.00
CA ALA A 97 -7.62 -2.38 -7.32
C ALA A 97 -6.89 -3.30 -6.33
N GLY A 98 -5.57 -3.34 -6.35
CA GLY A 98 -4.76 -4.15 -5.43
C GLY A 98 -4.60 -3.52 -4.06
N GLY A 99 -4.03 -4.30 -3.12
CA GLY A 99 -3.84 -3.89 -1.72
C GLY A 99 -3.05 -2.58 -1.57
N VAL A 100 -1.88 -2.44 -2.20
CA VAL A 100 -1.08 -1.19 -2.13
C VAL A 100 -1.64 -0.12 -3.04
N GLY A 101 -2.09 -0.50 -4.25
CA GLY A 101 -2.51 0.46 -5.27
C GLY A 101 -3.70 1.32 -4.85
N HIS A 102 -4.71 0.73 -4.16
CA HIS A 102 -5.90 1.49 -3.77
C HIS A 102 -5.61 2.54 -2.66
N ILE A 103 -4.67 2.24 -1.76
CA ILE A 103 -4.21 3.23 -0.77
C ILE A 103 -3.29 4.25 -1.43
N GLY A 104 -2.39 3.81 -2.31
CA GLY A 104 -1.47 4.71 -3.02
C GLY A 104 -2.19 5.73 -3.91
N LEU A 105 -3.26 5.31 -4.61
CA LEU A 105 -4.09 6.22 -5.40
C LEU A 105 -4.71 7.32 -4.52
N GLN A 106 -5.38 6.93 -3.44
CA GLN A 106 -6.03 7.87 -2.52
C GLN A 106 -5.01 8.77 -1.83
N LEU A 107 -3.85 8.25 -1.44
CA LEU A 107 -2.76 9.05 -0.87
C LEU A 107 -2.25 10.08 -1.87
N ALA A 108 -2.03 9.72 -3.14
CA ALA A 108 -1.64 10.67 -4.17
C ALA A 108 -2.71 11.76 -4.38
N LYS A 109 -4.00 11.41 -4.32
CA LYS A 109 -5.11 12.39 -4.34
C LYS A 109 -5.07 13.32 -3.12
N ALA A 110 -4.84 12.79 -1.91
CA ALA A 110 -4.71 13.58 -0.69
C ALA A 110 -3.53 14.57 -0.76
N LEU A 111 -2.47 14.23 -1.51
CA LEU A 111 -1.33 15.11 -1.82
C LEU A 111 -1.63 16.11 -2.96
N ALA A 112 -2.88 16.22 -3.39
CA ALA A 112 -3.35 17.12 -4.44
C ALA A 112 -2.69 16.90 -5.82
N ALA A 113 -2.32 15.66 -6.16
CA ALA A 113 -1.87 15.28 -7.50
C ALA A 113 -3.06 15.01 -8.44
N GLU A 114 -2.82 15.13 -9.75
CA GLU A 114 -3.67 14.52 -10.78
C GLU A 114 -3.31 13.04 -10.85
N VAL A 115 -4.29 12.14 -10.63
CA VAL A 115 -4.01 10.71 -10.50
C VAL A 115 -4.69 9.91 -11.60
N HIS A 116 -3.87 9.28 -12.43
CA HIS A 116 -4.30 8.30 -13.42
C HIS A 116 -4.05 6.89 -12.90
N THR A 117 -4.85 5.92 -13.33
CA THR A 117 -4.63 4.53 -12.93
C THR A 117 -4.89 3.55 -14.07
N THR A 118 -4.18 2.41 -14.02
CA THR A 118 -4.39 1.31 -14.94
C THR A 118 -5.13 0.16 -14.27
N ALA A 119 -6.04 -0.47 -15.00
CA ALA A 119 -6.76 -1.67 -14.57
C ALA A 119 -7.05 -2.61 -15.74
N SER A 120 -7.38 -3.89 -15.44
CA SER A 120 -7.58 -4.95 -16.45
C SER A 120 -9.04 -5.22 -16.79
N THR A 121 -9.98 -4.87 -15.91
CA THR A 121 -11.41 -5.17 -16.06
C THR A 121 -12.27 -3.94 -15.79
N ASP A 122 -13.49 -3.94 -16.32
CA ASP A 122 -14.42 -2.83 -16.12
C ASP A 122 -14.81 -2.66 -14.63
N ALA A 123 -14.85 -3.75 -13.84
CA ALA A 123 -15.09 -3.69 -12.40
C ALA A 123 -13.94 -2.96 -11.66
N LYS A 124 -12.68 -3.28 -12.00
CA LYS A 124 -11.49 -2.61 -11.43
C LYS A 124 -11.39 -1.16 -11.87
N ILE A 125 -11.78 -0.85 -13.10
CA ILE A 125 -11.88 0.53 -13.61
C ILE A 125 -12.93 1.32 -12.82
N LYS A 126 -14.12 0.77 -12.65
CA LYS A 126 -15.18 1.38 -11.86
C LYS A 126 -14.71 1.67 -10.44
N PHE A 127 -14.07 0.71 -9.79
CA PHE A 127 -13.50 0.89 -8.45
C PHE A 127 -12.43 2.01 -8.42
N GLY A 128 -11.52 2.06 -9.39
CA GLY A 128 -10.55 3.16 -9.51
C GLY A 128 -11.20 4.54 -9.56
N LYS A 129 -12.35 4.66 -10.25
CA LYS A 129 -13.15 5.88 -10.29
C LYS A 129 -13.75 6.22 -8.93
N GLU A 130 -14.32 5.22 -8.25
CA GLU A 130 -14.95 5.37 -6.93
C GLU A 130 -13.96 5.88 -5.87
N ILE A 131 -12.69 5.46 -5.95
CA ILE A 131 -11.63 5.90 -5.02
C ILE A 131 -10.88 7.15 -5.50
N GLY A 132 -11.36 7.82 -6.55
CA GLY A 132 -10.95 9.19 -6.89
C GLY A 132 -9.92 9.34 -8.03
N ALA A 133 -9.67 8.32 -8.85
CA ALA A 133 -8.82 8.49 -10.04
C ALA A 133 -9.44 9.50 -11.03
N ASP A 134 -8.61 10.41 -11.55
CA ASP A 134 -9.02 11.41 -12.54
C ASP A 134 -9.12 10.77 -13.94
N VAL A 135 -8.21 9.85 -14.28
CA VAL A 135 -8.19 9.11 -15.55
C VAL A 135 -8.04 7.61 -15.29
N LEU A 136 -8.80 6.84 -16.05
CA LEU A 136 -8.90 5.39 -15.95
C LEU A 136 -8.46 4.75 -17.25
N ILE A 137 -7.44 3.92 -17.22
CA ILE A 137 -6.79 3.32 -18.38
C ILE A 137 -6.98 1.81 -18.34
N ASN A 138 -7.55 1.24 -19.39
CA ASN A 138 -7.61 -0.21 -19.54
C ASN A 138 -6.37 -0.71 -20.30
N TYR A 139 -5.37 -1.16 -19.57
CA TYR A 139 -4.10 -1.63 -20.17
C TYR A 139 -4.21 -2.90 -21.02
N LYS A 140 -5.38 -3.55 -21.05
CA LYS A 140 -5.70 -4.63 -22.02
C LYS A 140 -6.14 -4.09 -23.37
N LYS A 141 -6.58 -2.82 -23.43
CA LYS A 141 -7.11 -2.17 -24.62
C LYS A 141 -6.21 -1.06 -25.14
N GLU A 142 -5.37 -0.46 -24.28
CA GLU A 142 -4.52 0.69 -24.60
C GLU A 142 -3.06 0.36 -24.30
N LYS A 143 -2.17 0.60 -25.26
CA LYS A 143 -0.72 0.49 -25.04
C LYS A 143 -0.20 1.70 -24.28
N VAL A 144 1.02 1.57 -23.73
CA VAL A 144 1.63 2.65 -22.93
C VAL A 144 1.80 3.94 -23.74
N GLU A 145 2.19 3.85 -25.00
CA GLU A 145 2.36 5.00 -25.89
C GLU A 145 1.03 5.71 -26.17
N ASP A 146 -0.06 4.96 -26.30
CA ASP A 146 -1.39 5.49 -26.59
C ASP A 146 -1.90 6.35 -25.43
N TYR A 147 -1.84 5.83 -24.18
CA TYR A 147 -2.33 6.58 -23.04
C TYR A 147 -1.40 7.74 -22.64
N ILE A 148 -0.10 7.68 -22.91
CA ILE A 148 0.80 8.82 -22.75
C ILE A 148 0.37 9.94 -23.73
N SER A 149 0.19 9.60 -25.01
CA SER A 149 -0.23 10.57 -26.02
C SER A 149 -1.58 11.19 -25.68
N THR A 150 -2.57 10.36 -25.31
CA THR A 150 -3.95 10.79 -25.08
C THR A 150 -4.11 11.61 -23.81
N HIS A 151 -3.45 11.20 -22.71
CA HIS A 151 -3.76 11.73 -21.38
C HIS A 151 -2.67 12.64 -20.82
N THR A 152 -1.52 12.76 -21.50
CA THR A 152 -0.39 13.59 -21.02
C THR A 152 0.16 14.53 -22.09
N ASN A 153 -0.53 14.66 -23.23
CA ASN A 153 -0.04 15.40 -24.41
C ASN A 153 1.34 14.90 -24.89
N GLY A 154 1.64 13.62 -24.68
CA GLY A 154 2.91 13.02 -25.07
C GLY A 154 4.06 13.24 -24.09
N GLU A 155 3.88 13.99 -22.99
CA GLU A 155 4.95 14.30 -22.03
C GLU A 155 5.26 13.13 -21.08
N GLY A 156 4.28 12.33 -20.71
CA GLY A 156 4.37 11.29 -19.69
C GLY A 156 4.07 11.81 -18.27
N TYR A 157 4.37 10.99 -17.26
CA TYR A 157 4.00 11.21 -15.87
C TYR A 157 5.19 11.72 -15.04
N ASP A 158 4.94 12.64 -14.10
CA ASP A 158 5.94 13.09 -13.12
C ASP A 158 6.41 11.95 -12.25
N VAL A 159 5.46 11.13 -11.81
CA VAL A 159 5.70 9.95 -10.98
C VAL A 159 4.89 8.78 -11.51
N VAL A 160 5.53 7.61 -11.64
CA VAL A 160 4.86 6.34 -11.90
C VAL A 160 5.06 5.44 -10.70
N PHE A 161 3.95 5.03 -10.08
CA PHE A 161 3.94 4.10 -8.96
C PHE A 161 3.58 2.69 -9.45
N ASP A 162 4.60 1.86 -9.59
CA ASP A 162 4.46 0.46 -9.98
C ASP A 162 4.22 -0.41 -8.75
N THR A 163 3.04 -1.01 -8.67
CA THR A 163 2.67 -1.96 -7.61
C THR A 163 2.65 -3.42 -8.08
N ALA A 164 2.94 -3.67 -9.35
CA ALA A 164 2.80 -4.99 -9.98
C ALA A 164 4.16 -5.65 -10.31
N GLY A 165 5.16 -4.88 -10.71
CA GLY A 165 6.47 -5.40 -11.11
C GLY A 165 6.47 -6.11 -12.49
N GLY A 166 7.56 -6.81 -12.80
CA GLY A 166 7.71 -7.49 -14.10
C GLY A 166 7.57 -6.52 -15.26
N GLU A 167 6.85 -6.89 -16.31
CA GLU A 167 6.62 -6.06 -17.50
C GLU A 167 5.97 -4.70 -17.16
N CYS A 168 5.20 -4.63 -16.07
CA CYS A 168 4.61 -3.38 -15.62
C CYS A 168 5.67 -2.34 -15.23
N LEU A 169 6.79 -2.78 -14.65
CA LEU A 169 7.91 -1.89 -14.34
C LEU A 169 8.59 -1.38 -15.61
N ASP A 170 8.75 -2.20 -16.64
CA ASP A 170 9.30 -1.77 -17.94
C ASP A 170 8.37 -0.75 -18.61
N ASN A 171 7.07 -0.98 -18.57
CA ASN A 171 6.06 -0.03 -19.03
C ASN A 171 6.09 1.28 -18.21
N SER A 172 6.42 1.21 -16.92
CA SER A 172 6.57 2.39 -16.05
C SER A 172 7.74 3.28 -16.50
N PHE A 173 8.86 2.71 -16.96
CA PHE A 173 9.97 3.48 -17.53
C PHE A 173 9.54 4.22 -18.80
N THR A 174 8.71 3.58 -19.62
CA THR A 174 8.14 4.20 -20.82
C THR A 174 7.15 5.30 -20.46
N ALA A 175 6.30 5.10 -19.45
CA ALA A 175 5.27 6.05 -19.05
C ALA A 175 5.81 7.31 -18.35
N ALA A 176 6.94 7.22 -17.65
CA ALA A 176 7.53 8.37 -16.98
C ALA A 176 8.00 9.44 -17.97
N LYS A 177 7.81 10.72 -17.63
CA LYS A 177 8.37 11.84 -18.40
C LYS A 177 9.89 11.93 -18.27
N ILE A 178 10.54 12.69 -19.13
CA ILE A 178 11.98 13.00 -18.99
C ILE A 178 12.24 13.66 -17.63
N GLY A 179 13.22 13.15 -16.89
CA GLY A 179 13.54 13.59 -15.53
C GLY A 179 12.51 13.18 -14.46
N GLY A 180 11.52 12.35 -14.81
CA GLY A 180 10.51 11.87 -13.89
C GLY A 180 11.01 10.79 -12.93
N SER A 181 10.12 10.32 -12.06
CA SER A 181 10.40 9.27 -11.07
C SER A 181 9.57 8.02 -11.30
N VAL A 182 10.19 6.86 -11.19
CA VAL A 182 9.50 5.57 -11.12
C VAL A 182 9.75 4.96 -9.75
N VAL A 183 8.68 4.56 -9.07
CA VAL A 183 8.77 3.90 -7.76
C VAL A 183 8.15 2.52 -7.87
N SER A 184 8.93 1.47 -7.61
CA SER A 184 8.45 0.08 -7.63
C SER A 184 8.55 -0.58 -6.26
N ILE A 185 7.56 -1.39 -5.94
CA ILE A 185 7.53 -2.26 -4.75
C ILE A 185 7.78 -3.73 -5.09
N ALA A 186 7.97 -4.05 -6.37
CA ALA A 186 8.08 -5.42 -6.87
C ALA A 186 9.22 -5.61 -7.90
N ALA A 187 10.34 -4.93 -7.73
CA ALA A 187 11.49 -4.95 -8.65
C ALA A 187 12.38 -6.21 -8.47
N ARG A 188 11.81 -7.41 -8.58
CA ARG A 188 12.53 -8.69 -8.37
C ARG A 188 12.82 -9.45 -9.67
N ALA A 189 13.03 -8.74 -10.77
CA ALA A 189 13.32 -9.31 -12.09
C ALA A 189 14.54 -8.63 -12.71
N LYS A 190 14.90 -9.07 -13.93
CA LYS A 190 15.89 -8.38 -14.76
C LYS A 190 15.15 -7.39 -15.65
N HIS A 191 15.62 -6.15 -15.67
CA HIS A 191 15.04 -5.07 -16.44
C HIS A 191 16.10 -4.37 -17.28
N ASP A 192 15.72 -3.90 -18.47
CA ASP A 192 16.56 -3.01 -19.27
C ASP A 192 16.44 -1.58 -18.71
N LEU A 193 17.56 -1.05 -18.23
CA LEU A 193 17.64 0.31 -17.71
C LEU A 193 17.94 1.37 -18.77
N SER A 194 18.03 1.00 -20.06
CA SER A 194 18.26 1.96 -21.14
C SER A 194 17.24 3.10 -21.17
N PRO A 195 15.91 2.85 -20.98
CA PRO A 195 14.93 3.94 -20.89
C PRO A 195 15.15 4.85 -19.66
N VAL A 196 15.59 4.28 -18.53
CA VAL A 196 15.94 5.05 -17.32
C VAL A 196 17.09 6.00 -17.59
N HIS A 197 18.14 5.50 -18.27
CA HIS A 197 19.31 6.30 -18.66
C HIS A 197 18.93 7.40 -19.67
N ILE A 198 18.26 7.05 -20.77
CA ILE A 198 17.93 7.98 -21.86
C ILE A 198 17.02 9.13 -21.39
N LYS A 199 16.07 8.83 -20.51
CA LYS A 199 15.14 9.82 -19.96
C LYS A 199 15.64 10.47 -18.67
N SER A 200 16.84 10.12 -18.17
CA SER A 200 17.37 10.60 -16.88
C SER A 200 16.38 10.40 -15.73
N LEU A 201 15.76 9.22 -15.63
CA LEU A 201 14.76 8.93 -14.61
C LEU A 201 15.40 8.67 -13.25
N THR A 202 14.65 8.95 -12.18
CA THR A 202 14.96 8.43 -10.84
C THR A 202 14.17 7.14 -10.62
N LEU A 203 14.89 6.03 -10.39
CA LEU A 203 14.28 4.76 -10.00
C LEU A 203 14.40 4.55 -8.49
N HIS A 204 13.27 4.43 -7.81
CA HIS A 204 13.19 4.07 -6.41
C HIS A 204 12.65 2.65 -6.27
N VAL A 205 13.28 1.86 -5.40
CA VAL A 205 12.75 0.55 -4.99
C VAL A 205 12.39 0.62 -3.52
N VAL A 206 11.16 0.27 -3.19
CA VAL A 206 10.65 0.29 -1.83
C VAL A 206 10.55 -1.13 -1.29
N PHE A 207 11.17 -1.36 -0.13
CA PHE A 207 11.03 -2.57 0.67
C PHE A 207 10.74 -2.16 2.12
N MET A 208 9.46 -1.96 2.42
CA MET A 208 9.01 -1.41 3.71
C MET A 208 9.34 -2.29 4.91
N LEU A 209 9.60 -3.58 4.71
CA LEU A 209 9.95 -4.51 5.79
C LEU A 209 11.36 -4.31 6.36
N LEU A 210 12.20 -3.49 5.72
CA LEU A 210 13.60 -3.34 6.13
C LEU A 210 13.76 -2.83 7.57
N PRO A 211 13.06 -1.80 8.04
CA PRO A 211 13.11 -1.37 9.45
C PRO A 211 12.65 -2.44 10.43
N LEU A 212 11.63 -3.20 10.07
CA LEU A 212 11.13 -4.32 10.87
C LEU A 212 12.21 -5.40 11.04
N LEU A 213 12.81 -5.86 9.92
CA LEU A 213 13.79 -6.94 9.88
C LEU A 213 15.14 -6.55 10.48
N ARG A 214 15.55 -5.28 10.40
CA ARG A 214 16.85 -4.79 10.88
C ARG A 214 16.78 -4.14 12.26
N GLY A 215 15.59 -3.91 12.81
CA GLY A 215 15.42 -3.24 14.11
C GLY A 215 15.82 -1.75 14.12
N MET A 216 15.92 -1.12 12.95
CA MET A 216 16.33 0.29 12.80
C MET A 216 15.26 1.10 12.08
N GLY A 217 14.89 2.27 12.63
CA GLY A 217 13.91 3.16 12.01
C GLY A 217 12.44 2.73 12.19
N ARG A 218 12.14 1.84 13.14
CA ARG A 218 10.77 1.35 13.44
C ARG A 218 9.81 2.48 13.78
N ALA A 219 10.27 3.48 14.53
CA ALA A 219 9.46 4.66 14.89
C ALA A 219 8.90 5.41 13.68
N HIS A 220 9.54 5.33 12.51
CA HIS A 220 9.01 5.91 11.28
C HIS A 220 7.73 5.20 10.84
N HIS A 221 7.62 3.87 11.01
CA HIS A 221 6.40 3.12 10.71
C HIS A 221 5.22 3.58 11.59
N GLY A 222 5.40 3.67 12.92
CA GLY A 222 4.36 4.19 13.81
C GLY A 222 3.95 5.63 13.47
N ASN A 223 4.92 6.48 13.11
CA ASN A 223 4.62 7.86 12.67
C ASN A 223 3.86 7.91 11.34
N ILE A 224 4.17 7.04 10.38
CA ILE A 224 3.38 6.91 9.14
C ILE A 224 1.95 6.51 9.46
N LEU A 225 1.75 5.50 10.32
CA LEU A 225 0.41 5.05 10.69
C LEU A 225 -0.40 6.17 11.37
N LYS A 226 0.21 6.97 12.25
CA LYS A 226 -0.45 8.16 12.84
C LYS A 226 -0.92 9.15 11.76
N LYS A 227 -0.04 9.49 10.82
CA LYS A 227 -0.38 10.43 9.72
C LYS A 227 -1.42 9.86 8.75
N LEU A 228 -1.36 8.56 8.47
CA LEU A 228 -2.41 7.89 7.70
C LEU A 228 -3.75 7.92 8.44
N GLY A 229 -3.71 7.74 9.76
CA GLY A 229 -4.88 7.84 10.63
C GLY A 229 -5.56 9.22 10.53
N GLU A 230 -4.80 10.30 10.51
CA GLU A 230 -5.31 11.66 10.30
C GLU A 230 -6.02 11.79 8.95
N LEU A 231 -5.40 11.32 7.85
CA LEU A 231 -6.00 11.34 6.51
C LEU A 231 -7.27 10.47 6.41
N ILE A 232 -7.34 9.39 7.16
CA ILE A 232 -8.50 8.52 7.24
C ILE A 232 -9.63 9.20 8.03
N GLU A 233 -9.33 9.80 9.17
CA GLU A 233 -10.32 10.57 9.97
C GLU A 233 -10.89 11.75 9.18
N ASP A 234 -10.09 12.38 8.32
CA ASP A 234 -10.50 13.42 7.37
C ASP A 234 -11.29 12.88 6.15
N GLY A 235 -11.47 11.56 6.03
CA GLY A 235 -12.19 10.92 4.94
C GLY A 235 -11.47 10.91 3.60
N LEU A 236 -10.16 11.20 3.58
CA LEU A 236 -9.35 11.25 2.35
C LEU A 236 -8.84 9.88 1.92
N ILE A 237 -8.76 8.93 2.83
CA ILE A 237 -8.35 7.54 2.57
C ILE A 237 -9.35 6.60 3.23
N GLN A 238 -9.80 5.60 2.47
CA GLN A 238 -10.67 4.53 2.95
C GLN A 238 -10.15 3.17 2.47
N PRO A 239 -9.87 2.21 3.39
CA PRO A 239 -9.47 0.87 3.00
C PRO A 239 -10.64 0.12 2.36
N LYS A 240 -10.29 -0.75 1.39
CA LYS A 240 -11.24 -1.68 0.79
C LYS A 240 -10.99 -3.08 1.32
N LEU A 241 -11.99 -3.63 1.99
CA LEU A 241 -12.03 -5.04 2.37
C LEU A 241 -12.81 -5.86 1.34
N HIS A 242 -12.39 -7.11 1.16
CA HIS A 242 -13.17 -8.11 0.46
C HIS A 242 -14.48 -8.39 1.21
N ASN A 243 -15.54 -8.70 0.47
CA ASN A 243 -16.88 -8.85 1.07
C ASN A 243 -17.02 -10.09 1.95
N ARG A 244 -16.30 -11.19 1.61
CA ARG A 244 -16.32 -12.40 2.43
C ARG A 244 -15.41 -12.18 3.64
N LYS A 245 -15.95 -12.45 4.82
CA LYS A 245 -15.23 -12.47 6.09
C LYS A 245 -14.72 -13.88 6.35
N PHE A 246 -13.54 -13.97 6.94
CA PHE A 246 -12.93 -15.22 7.36
C PHE A 246 -12.55 -15.11 8.83
N ASN A 247 -12.70 -16.20 9.57
CA ASN A 247 -12.13 -16.32 10.91
C ASN A 247 -10.75 -17.00 10.88
N PHE A 248 -10.07 -17.08 12.01
CA PHE A 248 -8.71 -17.63 12.07
C PHE A 248 -8.62 -19.10 11.66
N GLU A 249 -9.67 -19.88 11.92
CA GLU A 249 -9.74 -21.29 11.52
C GLU A 249 -9.89 -21.44 10.00
N GLU A 250 -10.37 -20.41 9.31
CA GLU A 250 -10.54 -20.39 7.84
C GLU A 250 -9.35 -19.80 7.09
N VAL A 251 -8.16 -19.71 7.73
CA VAL A 251 -6.97 -19.09 7.12
C VAL A 251 -6.58 -19.73 5.77
N GLU A 252 -6.74 -21.05 5.63
CA GLU A 252 -6.48 -21.76 4.37
C GLU A 252 -7.44 -21.30 3.26
N ASP A 253 -8.73 -21.16 3.59
CA ASP A 253 -9.74 -20.69 2.64
C ASP A 253 -9.51 -19.22 2.26
N ALA A 254 -9.07 -18.40 3.21
CA ALA A 254 -8.70 -17.01 2.93
C ALA A 254 -7.51 -16.90 1.97
N HIS A 255 -6.48 -17.75 2.13
CA HIS A 255 -5.35 -17.82 1.21
C HIS A 255 -5.78 -18.32 -0.17
N ARG A 256 -6.61 -19.36 -0.23
CA ARG A 256 -7.14 -19.87 -1.51
C ARG A 256 -7.99 -18.82 -2.23
N CYS A 257 -8.85 -18.10 -1.51
CA CYS A 257 -9.62 -16.98 -2.05
C CYS A 257 -8.68 -15.89 -2.61
N PHE A 258 -7.58 -15.59 -1.93
CA PHE A 258 -6.60 -14.61 -2.42
C PHE A 258 -5.88 -15.06 -3.70
N GLU A 259 -5.59 -16.35 -3.84
CA GLU A 259 -4.85 -16.90 -4.98
C GLU A 259 -5.73 -17.15 -6.21
N GLU A 260 -6.98 -17.56 -6.02
CA GLU A 260 -7.91 -17.98 -7.06
C GLU A 260 -8.84 -16.87 -7.54
N ASP A 261 -9.17 -15.90 -6.68
CA ASP A 261 -10.13 -14.85 -6.98
C ASP A 261 -9.46 -13.54 -7.42
N GLU A 262 -10.13 -12.81 -8.30
CA GLU A 262 -9.76 -11.44 -8.66
C GLU A 262 -10.13 -10.44 -7.54
N ILE A 263 -9.42 -10.51 -6.41
CA ILE A 263 -9.71 -9.69 -5.24
C ILE A 263 -9.42 -8.21 -5.49
N MET A 264 -10.29 -7.34 -5.00
CA MET A 264 -10.07 -5.90 -4.86
C MET A 264 -9.86 -5.53 -3.40
N GLY A 265 -8.77 -4.81 -3.12
CA GLY A 265 -8.40 -4.41 -1.76
C GLY A 265 -7.69 -5.51 -0.97
N LYS A 266 -8.19 -5.80 0.24
CA LYS A 266 -7.58 -6.69 1.22
C LYS A 266 -8.57 -7.72 1.77
N ILE A 267 -8.06 -8.88 2.18
CA ILE A 267 -8.78 -9.85 3.01
C ILE A 267 -8.37 -9.63 4.47
N SER A 268 -9.34 -9.73 5.37
CA SER A 268 -9.13 -9.69 6.81
C SER A 268 -9.52 -11.01 7.44
N LEU A 269 -8.78 -11.45 8.46
CA LEU A 269 -9.11 -12.56 9.33
C LEU A 269 -9.55 -12.00 10.68
N VAL A 270 -10.61 -12.57 11.26
CA VAL A 270 -11.18 -12.14 12.54
C VAL A 270 -11.05 -13.26 13.55
N SER A 271 -10.60 -12.95 14.77
CA SER A 271 -10.62 -13.90 15.87
C SER A 271 -12.04 -14.07 16.43
N ASN A 272 -12.34 -15.25 16.94
CA ASN A 272 -13.62 -15.57 17.57
C ASN A 272 -13.55 -15.55 19.11
N TRP A 273 -12.45 -15.10 19.70
CA TRP A 273 -12.22 -14.98 21.13
C TRP A 273 -12.06 -13.53 21.60
#